data_dbb7a051a6c9937682a1b75e9d93429f
#
_entry.id   dbb7a051a6c9937682a1b75e9d93429f
#
_cell.length_a   1.000
_cell.length_b   1.000
_cell.length_c   1.000
_cell.angle_alpha   90.00
_cell.angle_beta   90.00
_cell.angle_gamma   90.00
#
_symmetry.space_group_name_H-M   'P 1'
#
loop_
_entity.id
_entity.type
_entity.pdbx_description
1 polymer ?
#
loop_
_entity_poly.entity_id
_entity_poly.type
_entity_poly.pdbx_seq_one_letter_code
_entity_poly.pdbx_strand_id
1 'polypeptide(L)'
;MDTRLTLLGLLGAGPGYGYDLKLSWDRWFARTKPLAFGQVYSSLARLLRDNLISQVGAEPGAGPARKRYEITEAGRAAVEEWIRRPEVPSDSIQADLFAKTVIALLLDDDAEHLLDLQRTAHTARMRELTRLKQDGDLHTVLLADHALFHLEADLRWIDLTAARLTELREEVRA
;
A
#
# COMPACT_ATOMS: atom_id res chain seq x y z
N MET A 1 4.34 -4.89 -2.30
CA MET A 1 4.21 -3.42 -2.01
C MET A 1 4.87 -2.62 -3.11
N ASP A 2 4.12 -1.76 -3.80
CA ASP A 2 4.62 -0.84 -4.83
C ASP A 2 5.22 0.42 -4.17
N THR A 3 6.56 0.49 -4.17
CA THR A 3 7.31 1.61 -3.56
C THR A 3 6.94 2.97 -4.18
N ARG A 4 6.71 3.01 -5.49
CA ARG A 4 6.42 4.24 -6.23
C ARG A 4 5.04 4.80 -5.87
N LEU A 5 4.03 3.95 -5.90
CA LEU A 5 2.65 4.34 -5.55
C LEU A 5 2.51 4.64 -4.06
N THR A 6 3.22 3.92 -3.19
CA THR A 6 3.24 4.24 -1.75
C THR A 6 3.87 5.62 -1.49
N LEU A 7 5.03 5.95 -2.10
CA LEU A 7 5.64 7.28 -1.98
C LEU A 7 4.75 8.38 -2.58
N LEU A 8 4.05 8.09 -3.68
CA LEU A 8 3.09 9.00 -4.29
C LEU A 8 1.91 9.27 -3.35
N GLY A 9 1.40 8.24 -2.68
CA GLY A 9 0.34 8.37 -1.67
C GLY A 9 0.76 9.21 -0.46
N LEU A 10 2.00 9.04 0.02
CA LEU A 10 2.55 9.89 1.09
C LEU A 10 2.60 11.38 0.68
N LEU A 11 2.91 11.69 -0.58
CA LEU A 11 2.81 13.06 -1.12
C LEU A 11 1.37 13.56 -1.25
N GLY A 12 0.40 12.65 -1.36
CA GLY A 12 -1.02 12.99 -1.37
C GLY A 12 -1.51 13.63 -0.07
N ALA A 13 -0.86 13.34 1.06
CA ALA A 13 -1.15 13.95 2.37
C ALA A 13 -0.66 15.40 2.48
N GLY A 14 0.23 15.85 1.57
CA GLY A 14 0.74 17.23 1.51
C GLY A 14 2.09 17.32 0.79
N PRO A 15 2.43 18.53 0.29
CA PRO A 15 3.71 18.78 -0.35
C PRO A 15 4.88 18.52 0.61
N GLY A 16 5.91 17.79 0.14
CA GLY A 16 7.03 17.37 0.99
C GLY A 16 8.38 17.26 0.28
N TYR A 17 9.43 17.08 1.07
CA TYR A 17 10.80 16.84 0.59
C TYR A 17 11.08 15.34 0.56
N GLY A 18 12.03 14.93 -0.27
CA GLY A 18 12.44 13.51 -0.33
C GLY A 18 12.95 12.96 1.00
N TYR A 19 13.52 13.82 1.86
CA TYR A 19 13.92 13.44 3.21
C TYR A 19 12.71 13.10 4.11
N ASP A 20 11.67 13.95 4.10
CA ASP A 20 10.47 13.74 4.93
C ASP A 20 9.69 12.50 4.48
N LEU A 21 9.65 12.25 3.17
CA LEU A 21 9.08 11.02 2.62
C LEU A 21 9.84 9.77 3.09
N LYS A 22 11.17 9.86 3.20
CA LYS A 22 11.98 8.76 3.76
C LYS A 22 11.66 8.53 5.24
N LEU A 23 11.53 9.59 6.03
CA LEU A 23 11.14 9.48 7.45
C LEU A 23 9.74 8.87 7.60
N SER A 24 8.78 9.33 6.80
CA SER A 24 7.42 8.76 6.78
C SER A 24 7.44 7.28 6.36
N TRP A 25 8.23 6.93 5.35
CA TRP A 25 8.43 5.54 4.97
C TRP A 25 8.99 4.70 6.11
N ASP A 26 10.03 5.20 6.79
CA ASP A 26 10.65 4.46 7.89
C ASP A 26 9.70 4.26 9.07
N ARG A 27 8.88 5.24 9.36
CA ARG A 27 7.87 5.15 10.41
C ARG A 27 6.87 4.02 10.14
N TRP A 28 6.36 3.89 8.91
CA TRP A 28 5.23 3.02 8.59
C TRP A 28 5.61 1.69 7.94
N PHE A 29 6.67 1.67 7.15
CA PHE A 29 6.93 0.55 6.23
C PHE A 29 8.32 -0.09 6.39
N ALA A 30 9.24 0.48 7.17
CA ALA A 30 10.61 -0.04 7.25
C ALA A 30 10.69 -1.49 7.75
N ARG A 31 9.80 -1.90 8.65
CA ARG A 31 9.73 -3.29 9.15
C ARG A 31 9.38 -4.29 8.05
N THR A 32 8.56 -3.88 7.10
CA THR A 32 8.09 -4.74 6.00
C THR A 32 8.98 -4.62 4.78
N LYS A 33 9.43 -3.39 4.47
CA LYS A 33 10.27 -3.08 3.31
C LYS A 33 11.20 -1.91 3.60
N PRO A 34 12.44 -2.16 4.06
CA PRO A 34 13.44 -1.11 4.18
C PRO A 34 13.67 -0.41 2.84
N LEU A 35 13.85 0.91 2.84
CA LEU A 35 14.02 1.72 1.64
C LEU A 35 15.23 2.65 1.81
N ALA A 36 16.23 2.56 0.94
CA ALA A 36 17.38 3.44 0.97
C ALA A 36 17.05 4.83 0.37
N PHE A 37 17.74 5.89 0.82
CA PHE A 37 17.57 7.24 0.28
C PHE A 37 17.67 7.30 -1.25
N GLY A 38 18.67 6.62 -1.84
CA GLY A 38 18.83 6.55 -3.29
C GLY A 38 17.59 6.00 -4.02
N GLN A 39 16.89 5.05 -3.41
CA GLN A 39 15.65 4.49 -3.96
C GLN A 39 14.46 5.47 -3.86
N VAL A 40 14.39 6.27 -2.80
CA VAL A 40 13.40 7.36 -2.69
C VAL A 40 13.62 8.35 -3.84
N TYR A 41 14.85 8.87 -4.00
CA TYR A 41 15.12 9.87 -5.04
C TYR A 41 14.97 9.31 -6.46
N SER A 42 15.35 8.05 -6.70
CA SER A 42 15.12 7.42 -8.01
C SER A 42 13.61 7.23 -8.31
N SER A 43 12.81 6.96 -7.28
CA SER A 43 11.34 6.87 -7.42
C SER A 43 10.74 8.24 -7.70
N LEU A 44 11.16 9.29 -6.97
CA LEU A 44 10.71 10.67 -7.22
C LEU A 44 11.07 11.15 -8.64
N ALA A 45 12.26 10.83 -9.13
CA ALA A 45 12.67 11.17 -10.49
C ALA A 45 11.77 10.50 -11.55
N ARG A 46 11.36 9.25 -11.33
CA ARG A 46 10.42 8.54 -12.20
C ARG A 46 9.01 9.14 -12.13
N LEU A 47 8.50 9.42 -10.93
CA LEU A 47 7.19 10.05 -10.73
C LEU A 47 7.13 11.43 -11.41
N LEU A 48 8.21 12.22 -11.34
CA LEU A 48 8.32 13.51 -12.00
C LEU A 48 8.31 13.37 -13.53
N ARG A 49 9.09 12.43 -14.07
CA ARG A 49 9.11 12.13 -15.51
C ARG A 49 7.75 11.69 -16.01
N ASP A 50 7.01 10.90 -15.20
CA ASP A 50 5.69 10.37 -15.55
C ASP A 50 4.56 11.40 -15.25
N ASN A 51 4.91 12.66 -14.88
CA ASN A 51 3.99 13.76 -14.54
C ASN A 51 2.98 13.43 -13.40
N LEU A 52 3.29 12.49 -12.52
CA LEU A 52 2.46 12.14 -11.37
C LEU A 52 2.74 13.06 -10.17
N ILE A 53 3.88 13.75 -10.16
CA ILE A 53 4.25 14.80 -9.21
C ILE A 53 4.81 16.00 -9.96
N SER A 54 4.78 17.18 -9.32
CA SER A 54 5.46 18.39 -9.77
C SER A 54 6.45 18.88 -8.72
N GLN A 55 7.46 19.64 -9.16
CA GLN A 55 8.38 20.34 -8.26
C GLN A 55 7.81 21.75 -8.01
N VAL A 56 7.43 22.05 -6.76
CA VAL A 56 6.75 23.32 -6.39
C VAL A 56 7.68 24.31 -5.68
N GLY A 57 8.92 23.94 -5.46
CA GLY A 57 9.93 24.83 -4.85
C GLY A 57 11.27 24.17 -4.69
N ALA A 58 12.27 25.01 -4.43
CA ALA A 58 13.59 24.57 -4.00
C ALA A 58 14.06 25.56 -2.93
N GLU A 59 14.40 25.05 -1.75
CA GLU A 59 14.96 25.87 -0.68
C GLU A 59 16.48 25.77 -0.70
N PRO A 60 17.20 26.92 -0.65
CA PRO A 60 18.63 26.92 -0.46
C PRO A 60 18.98 26.34 0.92
N GLY A 61 19.86 25.35 0.97
CA GLY A 61 20.36 24.75 2.21
C GLY A 61 21.87 24.80 2.26
N ALA A 62 22.50 24.36 3.36
CA ALA A 62 23.94 24.19 3.49
C ALA A 62 24.54 23.09 2.57
N GLY A 63 23.73 22.53 1.66
CA GLY A 63 24.05 21.52 0.67
C GLY A 63 23.26 21.73 -0.62
N PRO A 64 23.10 20.71 -1.48
CA PRO A 64 22.27 20.79 -2.68
C PRO A 64 20.87 21.29 -2.35
N ALA A 65 20.28 22.17 -3.19
CA ALA A 65 18.98 22.75 -2.99
C ALA A 65 17.92 21.65 -2.74
N ARG A 66 17.15 21.80 -1.66
CA ARG A 66 16.11 20.84 -1.28
C ARG A 66 14.90 21.04 -2.19
N LYS A 67 14.60 20.06 -3.02
CA LYS A 67 13.45 20.08 -3.93
C LYS A 67 12.20 19.66 -3.19
N ARG A 68 11.18 20.51 -3.23
CA ARG A 68 9.84 20.23 -2.70
C ARG A 68 8.96 19.70 -3.82
N TYR A 69 8.24 18.63 -3.54
CA TYR A 69 7.36 17.96 -4.50
C TYR A 69 5.91 18.02 -4.04
N GLU A 70 5.01 18.01 -5.00
CA GLU A 70 3.57 17.97 -4.80
C GLU A 70 2.95 16.96 -5.78
N ILE A 71 1.91 16.25 -5.33
CA ILE A 71 1.17 15.31 -6.17
C ILE A 71 0.31 16.09 -7.18
N THR A 72 0.31 15.65 -8.43
CA THR A 72 -0.57 16.21 -9.48
C THR A 72 -1.96 15.59 -9.44
N GLU A 73 -2.91 16.12 -10.21
CA GLU A 73 -4.23 15.52 -10.45
C GLU A 73 -4.10 14.07 -10.98
N ALA A 74 -3.23 13.86 -11.97
CA ALA A 74 -2.94 12.51 -12.50
C ALA A 74 -2.34 11.59 -11.44
N GLY A 75 -1.50 12.13 -10.55
CA GLY A 75 -0.95 11.40 -9.42
C GLY A 75 -2.02 10.97 -8.42
N ARG A 76 -2.97 11.85 -8.08
CA ARG A 76 -4.10 11.53 -7.19
C ARG A 76 -4.95 10.42 -7.77
N ALA A 77 -5.33 10.52 -9.05
CA ALA A 77 -6.09 9.49 -9.73
C ALA A 77 -5.37 8.12 -9.73
N ALA A 78 -4.05 8.11 -9.94
CA ALA A 78 -3.25 6.88 -9.91
C ALA A 78 -3.22 6.24 -8.50
N VAL A 79 -3.13 7.05 -7.43
CA VAL A 79 -3.19 6.55 -6.04
C VAL A 79 -4.59 6.02 -5.73
N GLU A 80 -5.65 6.73 -6.09
CA GLU A 80 -7.03 6.28 -5.91
C GLU A 80 -7.31 4.95 -6.61
N GLU A 81 -6.91 4.82 -7.86
CA GLU A 81 -7.03 3.55 -8.60
C GLU A 81 -6.27 2.43 -7.88
N TRP A 82 -5.03 2.70 -7.44
CA TRP A 82 -4.22 1.70 -6.73
C TRP A 82 -4.84 1.27 -5.40
N ILE A 83 -5.36 2.21 -4.60
CA ILE A 83 -6.02 1.91 -3.32
C ILE A 83 -7.24 1.02 -3.55
N ARG A 84 -8.06 1.32 -4.57
CA ARG A 84 -9.31 0.58 -4.86
C ARG A 84 -9.08 -0.77 -5.55
N ARG A 85 -7.87 -1.04 -6.04
CA ARG A 85 -7.55 -2.32 -6.68
C ARG A 85 -7.27 -3.39 -5.61
N PRO A 86 -8.10 -4.45 -5.50
CA PRO A 86 -7.82 -5.57 -4.60
C PRO A 86 -6.50 -6.25 -4.98
N GLU A 87 -5.71 -6.64 -3.99
CA GLU A 87 -4.53 -7.47 -4.23
C GLU A 87 -4.94 -8.91 -4.54
N VAL A 88 -4.24 -9.54 -5.50
CA VAL A 88 -4.40 -10.97 -5.73
C VAL A 88 -3.92 -11.69 -4.48
N PRO A 89 -4.77 -12.54 -3.86
CA PRO A 89 -4.38 -13.26 -2.66
C PRO A 89 -3.09 -14.07 -2.87
N SER A 90 -2.08 -13.81 -2.06
CA SER A 90 -0.77 -14.48 -2.09
C SER A 90 -0.20 -14.52 -0.67
N ASP A 91 0.87 -15.28 -0.46
CA ASP A 91 1.51 -15.44 0.85
C ASP A 91 2.06 -14.13 1.44
N SER A 92 2.22 -13.09 0.61
CA SER A 92 2.82 -11.80 0.99
C SER A 92 1.86 -10.61 0.94
N ILE A 93 0.55 -10.85 0.96
CA ILE A 93 -0.46 -9.79 0.77
C ILE A 93 -0.44 -8.71 1.85
N GLN A 94 -0.08 -9.06 3.08
CA GLN A 94 -0.19 -8.20 4.25
C GLN A 94 0.57 -6.88 4.10
N ALA A 95 1.76 -6.90 3.45
CA ALA A 95 2.57 -5.71 3.28
C ALA A 95 1.92 -4.66 2.36
N ASP A 96 1.36 -5.11 1.23
CA ASP A 96 0.72 -4.20 0.26
C ASP A 96 -0.63 -3.72 0.78
N LEU A 97 -1.40 -4.59 1.39
CA LEU A 97 -2.68 -4.25 1.97
C LEU A 97 -2.53 -3.27 3.14
N PHE A 98 -1.55 -3.50 4.02
CA PHE A 98 -1.25 -2.56 5.10
C PHE A 98 -0.84 -1.19 4.56
N ALA A 99 0.04 -1.16 3.54
CA ALA A 99 0.44 0.10 2.90
C ALA A 99 -0.77 0.85 2.31
N LYS A 100 -1.66 0.17 1.61
CA LYS A 100 -2.90 0.76 1.07
C LYS A 100 -3.81 1.30 2.18
N THR A 101 -3.97 0.55 3.27
CA THR A 101 -4.79 0.97 4.42
C THR A 101 -4.24 2.25 5.05
N VAL A 102 -2.93 2.32 5.31
CA VAL A 102 -2.29 3.53 5.86
C VAL A 102 -2.44 4.72 4.92
N ILE A 103 -2.23 4.53 3.61
CA ILE A 103 -2.38 5.61 2.63
C ILE A 103 -3.84 6.08 2.53
N ALA A 104 -4.81 5.17 2.54
CA ALA A 104 -6.23 5.54 2.57
C ALA A 104 -6.56 6.41 3.79
N LEU A 105 -6.08 6.05 4.99
CA LEU A 105 -6.27 6.84 6.20
C LEU A 105 -5.59 8.22 6.13
N LEU A 106 -4.39 8.31 5.54
CA LEU A 106 -3.68 9.58 5.33
C LEU A 106 -4.40 10.52 4.35
N LEU A 107 -5.09 9.96 3.36
CA LEU A 107 -5.82 10.70 2.33
C LEU A 107 -7.29 10.96 2.70
N ASP A 108 -7.74 10.59 3.90
CA ASP A 108 -9.15 10.62 4.31
C ASP A 108 -10.07 9.83 3.35
N ASP A 109 -9.52 8.80 2.69
CA ASP A 109 -10.27 7.88 1.84
C ASP A 109 -10.90 6.75 2.67
N ASP A 110 -11.81 5.98 2.06
CA ASP A 110 -12.57 4.91 2.70
C ASP A 110 -11.74 3.64 2.86
N ALA A 111 -10.95 3.60 3.94
CA ALA A 111 -10.14 2.42 4.30
C ALA A 111 -11.01 1.20 4.66
N GLU A 112 -12.24 1.38 5.14
CA GLU A 112 -13.17 0.29 5.43
C GLU A 112 -13.63 -0.39 4.14
N HIS A 113 -14.00 0.40 3.14
CA HIS A 113 -14.35 -0.11 1.81
C HIS A 113 -13.19 -0.87 1.15
N LEU A 114 -11.94 -0.37 1.29
CA LEU A 114 -10.75 -1.09 0.82
C LEU A 114 -10.65 -2.49 1.43
N LEU A 115 -10.84 -2.61 2.75
CA LEU A 115 -10.76 -3.90 3.45
C LEU A 115 -11.92 -4.82 3.04
N ASP A 116 -13.11 -4.29 2.77
CA ASP A 116 -14.26 -5.06 2.26
C ASP A 116 -14.04 -5.58 0.84
N LEU A 117 -13.45 -4.78 -0.05
CA LEU A 117 -13.04 -5.24 -1.37
C LEU A 117 -12.04 -6.39 -1.27
N GLN A 118 -11.08 -6.27 -0.36
CA GLN A 118 -10.07 -7.30 -0.14
C GLN A 118 -10.68 -8.58 0.44
N ARG A 119 -11.59 -8.48 1.41
CA ARG A 119 -12.36 -9.61 1.95
C ARG A 119 -13.13 -10.34 0.84
N THR A 120 -13.75 -9.59 -0.05
CA THR A 120 -14.49 -10.14 -1.20
C THR A 120 -13.56 -10.93 -2.13
N ALA A 121 -12.38 -10.39 -2.45
CA ALA A 121 -11.38 -11.06 -3.29
C ALA A 121 -10.88 -12.36 -2.64
N HIS A 122 -10.58 -12.36 -1.33
CA HIS A 122 -10.17 -13.56 -0.59
C HIS A 122 -11.26 -14.63 -0.60
N THR A 123 -12.49 -14.25 -0.31
CA THR A 123 -13.63 -15.17 -0.29
C THR A 123 -13.88 -15.79 -1.67
N ALA A 124 -13.74 -15.01 -2.75
CA ALA A 124 -13.83 -15.52 -4.11
C ALA A 124 -12.72 -16.57 -4.38
N ARG A 125 -11.48 -16.26 -4.00
CA ARG A 125 -10.36 -17.18 -4.16
C ARG A 125 -10.51 -18.47 -3.36
N MET A 126 -11.01 -18.38 -2.12
CA MET A 126 -11.30 -19.58 -1.31
C MET A 126 -12.33 -20.49 -1.98
N ARG A 127 -13.38 -19.93 -2.57
CA ARG A 127 -14.38 -20.70 -3.32
C ARG A 127 -13.78 -21.43 -4.51
N GLU A 128 -12.88 -20.78 -5.25
CA GLU A 128 -12.15 -21.41 -6.38
C GLU A 128 -11.29 -22.58 -5.91
N LEU A 129 -10.50 -22.40 -4.85
CA LEU A 129 -9.64 -23.45 -4.28
C LEU A 129 -10.48 -24.62 -3.73
N THR A 130 -11.59 -24.33 -3.09
CA THR A 130 -12.51 -25.36 -2.58
C THR A 130 -13.09 -26.21 -3.73
N ARG A 131 -13.44 -25.59 -4.86
CA ARG A 131 -13.88 -26.32 -6.06
C ARG A 131 -12.76 -27.18 -6.63
N LEU A 132 -11.55 -26.64 -6.71
CA LEU A 132 -10.38 -27.36 -7.21
C LEU A 132 -10.09 -28.64 -6.40
N LYS A 133 -10.39 -28.65 -5.10
CA LYS A 133 -10.23 -29.82 -4.24
C LYS A 133 -11.24 -30.94 -4.53
N GLN A 134 -12.43 -30.63 -5.04
CA GLN A 134 -13.51 -31.63 -5.23
C GLN A 134 -13.11 -32.70 -6.23
N ASP A 135 -12.40 -32.30 -7.30
CA ASP A 135 -12.00 -33.20 -8.40
C ASP A 135 -10.47 -33.40 -8.45
N GLY A 136 -9.74 -32.86 -7.47
CA GLY A 136 -8.29 -32.88 -7.43
C GLY A 136 -7.70 -34.18 -6.87
N ASP A 137 -6.53 -34.57 -7.36
CA ASP A 137 -5.68 -35.58 -6.72
C ASP A 137 -5.15 -35.10 -5.36
N LEU A 138 -4.54 -35.98 -4.58
CA LEU A 138 -4.02 -35.65 -3.25
C LEU A 138 -3.05 -34.47 -3.28
N HIS A 139 -2.19 -34.39 -4.31
CA HIS A 139 -1.23 -33.30 -4.48
C HIS A 139 -1.97 -31.95 -4.64
N THR A 140 -2.95 -31.89 -5.51
CA THR A 140 -3.81 -30.71 -5.75
C THR A 140 -4.55 -30.30 -4.48
N VAL A 141 -5.11 -31.29 -3.74
CA VAL A 141 -5.81 -31.05 -2.47
C VAL A 141 -4.88 -30.42 -1.44
N LEU A 142 -3.66 -30.97 -1.24
CA LEU A 142 -2.71 -30.45 -0.26
C LEU A 142 -2.25 -29.03 -0.59
N LEU A 143 -2.00 -28.71 -1.86
CA LEU A 143 -1.64 -27.36 -2.29
C LEU A 143 -2.79 -26.37 -2.09
N ALA A 144 -4.03 -26.78 -2.39
CA ALA A 144 -5.21 -25.97 -2.17
C ALA A 144 -5.46 -25.75 -0.68
N ASP A 145 -5.27 -26.76 0.19
CA ASP A 145 -5.38 -26.63 1.64
C ASP A 145 -4.37 -25.64 2.20
N HIS A 146 -3.10 -25.75 1.78
CA HIS A 146 -2.07 -24.79 2.16
C HIS A 146 -2.48 -23.34 1.81
N ALA A 147 -2.93 -23.12 0.56
CA ALA A 147 -3.39 -21.80 0.14
C ALA A 147 -4.64 -21.32 0.91
N LEU A 148 -5.58 -22.22 1.23
CA LEU A 148 -6.76 -21.90 2.04
C LEU A 148 -6.39 -21.46 3.46
N PHE A 149 -5.44 -22.12 4.12
CA PHE A 149 -4.96 -21.72 5.46
C PHE A 149 -4.34 -20.32 5.46
N HIS A 150 -3.59 -19.96 4.42
CA HIS A 150 -3.06 -18.60 4.27
C HIS A 150 -4.18 -17.56 4.10
N LEU A 151 -5.16 -17.86 3.22
CA LEU A 151 -6.31 -16.98 3.01
C LEU A 151 -7.16 -16.80 4.27
N GLU A 152 -7.32 -17.85 5.08
CA GLU A 152 -8.01 -17.74 6.38
C GLU A 152 -7.25 -16.83 7.34
N ALA A 153 -5.92 -16.96 7.41
CA ALA A 153 -5.09 -16.08 8.23
C ALA A 153 -5.20 -14.61 7.78
N ASP A 154 -5.17 -14.38 6.47
CA ASP A 154 -5.32 -13.05 5.88
C ASP A 154 -6.70 -12.45 6.19
N LEU A 155 -7.78 -13.22 6.08
CA LEU A 155 -9.13 -12.77 6.45
C LEU A 155 -9.23 -12.37 7.92
N ARG A 156 -8.65 -13.14 8.82
CA ARG A 156 -8.59 -12.79 10.25
C ARG A 156 -7.84 -11.48 10.48
N TRP A 157 -6.76 -11.26 9.75
CA TRP A 157 -6.00 -10.01 9.82
C TRP A 157 -6.80 -8.82 9.28
N ILE A 158 -7.52 -8.99 8.15
CA ILE A 158 -8.43 -7.99 7.58
C ILE A 158 -9.48 -7.58 8.60
N ASP A 159 -10.13 -8.56 9.25
CA ASP A 159 -11.17 -8.31 10.25
C ASP A 159 -10.61 -7.60 11.48
N LEU A 160 -9.43 -8.01 11.97
CA LEU A 160 -8.74 -7.36 13.08
C LEU A 160 -8.36 -5.90 12.74
N THR A 161 -7.88 -5.66 11.53
CA THR A 161 -7.50 -4.33 11.06
C THR A 161 -8.73 -3.43 10.92
N ALA A 162 -9.82 -3.95 10.35
CA ALA A 162 -11.09 -3.23 10.24
C ALA A 162 -11.62 -2.79 11.62
N ALA A 163 -11.56 -3.69 12.60
CA ALA A 163 -11.99 -3.38 13.98
C ALA A 163 -11.13 -2.31 14.67
N ARG A 164 -9.92 -2.03 14.18
CA ARG A 164 -8.96 -1.07 14.76
C ARG A 164 -8.67 0.15 13.86
N LEU A 165 -9.46 0.39 12.84
CA LEU A 165 -9.24 1.51 11.92
C LEU A 165 -9.25 2.87 12.61
N THR A 166 -10.08 3.05 13.65
CA THR A 166 -10.15 4.30 14.43
C THR A 166 -8.84 4.55 15.16
N GLU A 167 -8.33 3.56 15.89
CA GLU A 167 -7.06 3.63 16.61
C GLU A 167 -5.90 3.91 15.63
N LEU A 168 -5.85 3.17 14.51
CA LEU A 168 -4.83 3.36 13.48
C LEU A 168 -4.89 4.76 12.85
N ARG A 169 -6.09 5.31 12.65
CA ARG A 169 -6.27 6.67 12.12
C ARG A 169 -5.68 7.74 13.07
N GLU A 170 -5.87 7.58 14.36
CA GLU A 170 -5.28 8.48 15.36
C GLU A 170 -3.75 8.42 15.33
N GLU A 171 -3.16 7.22 15.25
CA GLU A 171 -1.70 7.05 15.17
C GLU A 171 -1.10 7.61 13.87
N VAL A 172 -1.79 7.45 12.74
CA VAL A 172 -1.34 7.92 11.43
C VAL A 172 -1.30 9.46 11.39
N ARG A 173 -2.20 10.14 12.11
CA ARG A 173 -2.32 11.61 12.15
C ARG A 173 -1.50 12.29 13.25
N ALA A 174 -1.03 11.54 14.27
CA ALA A 174 -0.17 12.04 15.34
C ALA A 174 1.28 12.27 14.86
#